data_0551eaa1db5d57fdbea953c0f3cbf744
#
_entry.id   0551eaa1db5d57fdbea953c0f3cbf744
#
_cell.length_a   1.000
_cell.length_b   1.000
_cell.length_c   1.000
_cell.angle_alpha   90.00
_cell.angle_beta   90.00
_cell.angle_gamma   90.00
#
_symmetry.space_group_name_H-M   'P 1'
#
loop_
_entity.id
_entity.type
_entity.pdbx_description
1 polymer ?
#
loop_
_entity_poly.entity_id
_entity_poly.type
_entity_poly.pdbx_seq_one_letter_code
_entity_poly.pdbx_strand_id
1 'polypeptide(L)'
;MRSDVITPGRRLLVALEPGDEVLESLAAACAAHGIDQAVVVTFSGAFRTAHLIAGTETPDDPELPLGEVTEVAYTEGIGSGTITREGDEHRVHLHVALGAKDRSGAAYAGHLLHAETHYVVEIVVDEVLAPALRREAHPESSGVRILCFDDGSPDIRADDARANDAGVSGGR
;
A
#
# COMPACT_ATOMS: atom_id res chain seq x y z
N MET A 1 15.50 1.68 10.16
CA MET A 1 14.96 2.17 8.86
C MET A 1 15.76 1.50 7.74
N ARG A 2 15.10 1.10 6.66
CA ARG A 2 15.78 0.60 5.45
C ARG A 2 15.37 1.48 4.27
N SER A 3 16.27 1.74 3.35
CA SER A 3 16.00 2.53 2.14
C SER A 3 16.90 2.05 1.01
N ASP A 4 16.36 2.04 -0.21
CA ASP A 4 17.13 1.80 -1.41
C ASP A 4 16.56 2.60 -2.59
N VAL A 5 17.36 2.74 -3.64
CA VAL A 5 16.93 3.42 -4.87
C VAL A 5 16.31 2.38 -5.80
N ILE A 6 15.07 2.60 -6.18
CA ILE A 6 14.42 1.72 -7.14
C ILE A 6 14.93 1.96 -8.57
N THR A 7 15.09 0.88 -9.33
CA THR A 7 15.20 0.95 -10.78
C THR A 7 13.81 0.80 -11.36
N PRO A 8 13.21 1.85 -11.93
CA PRO A 8 11.87 1.76 -12.49
C PRO A 8 11.89 1.01 -13.82
N GLY A 9 10.82 0.27 -14.06
CA GLY A 9 10.53 -0.36 -15.34
C GLY A 9 9.45 0.40 -16.11
N ARG A 10 8.46 -0.34 -16.57
CA ARG A 10 7.31 0.21 -17.31
C ARG A 10 6.32 0.89 -16.39
N ARG A 11 5.61 1.87 -16.92
CA ARG A 11 4.45 2.44 -16.28
C ARG A 11 3.19 1.86 -16.91
N LEU A 12 2.29 1.33 -16.08
CA LEU A 12 1.01 0.77 -16.47
C LEU A 12 -0.13 1.68 -16.00
N LEU A 13 -1.06 1.96 -16.91
CA LEU A 13 -2.34 2.60 -16.59
C LEU A 13 -3.42 1.52 -16.60
N VAL A 14 -4.17 1.41 -15.52
CA VAL A 14 -5.28 0.48 -15.37
C VAL A 14 -6.56 1.29 -15.13
N ALA A 15 -7.59 1.01 -15.91
CA ALA A 15 -8.93 1.55 -15.71
C ALA A 15 -9.87 0.38 -15.45
N LEU A 16 -10.53 0.37 -14.30
CA LEU A 16 -11.49 -0.65 -13.92
C LEU A 16 -12.91 -0.17 -14.25
N GLU A 17 -13.73 -1.12 -14.67
CA GLU A 17 -15.12 -0.91 -15.02
C GLU A 17 -16.06 -1.27 -13.85
N PRO A 18 -17.33 -0.85 -13.89
CA PRO A 18 -18.29 -1.19 -12.85
C PRO A 18 -18.42 -2.71 -12.62
N GLY A 19 -18.20 -3.12 -11.38
CA GLY A 19 -18.25 -4.52 -10.95
C GLY A 19 -16.90 -5.21 -10.86
N ASP A 20 -15.82 -4.59 -11.38
CA ASP A 20 -14.47 -5.14 -11.20
C ASP A 20 -14.04 -5.08 -9.73
N GLU A 21 -13.43 -6.17 -9.26
CA GLU A 21 -12.77 -6.19 -7.95
C GLU A 21 -11.36 -5.62 -8.08
N VAL A 22 -11.03 -4.67 -7.23
CA VAL A 22 -9.81 -3.85 -7.36
C VAL A 22 -8.53 -4.67 -7.22
N LEU A 23 -8.42 -5.49 -6.16
CA LEU A 23 -7.17 -6.20 -5.87
C LEU A 23 -6.91 -7.32 -6.88
N GLU A 24 -7.95 -8.08 -7.21
CA GLU A 24 -7.88 -9.15 -8.21
C GLU A 24 -7.56 -8.60 -9.60
N SER A 25 -8.20 -7.50 -9.98
CA SER A 25 -7.96 -6.85 -11.27
C SER A 25 -6.56 -6.29 -11.40
N LEU A 26 -6.01 -5.70 -10.34
CA LEU A 26 -4.61 -5.25 -10.32
C LEU A 26 -3.63 -6.42 -10.43
N ALA A 27 -3.86 -7.49 -9.69
CA ALA A 27 -3.05 -8.71 -9.77
C ALA A 27 -3.08 -9.29 -11.20
N ALA A 28 -4.27 -9.38 -11.79
CA ALA A 28 -4.46 -9.87 -13.16
C ALA A 28 -3.78 -8.95 -14.20
N ALA A 29 -3.89 -7.64 -14.04
CA ALA A 29 -3.22 -6.68 -14.93
C ALA A 29 -1.70 -6.82 -14.88
N CYS A 30 -1.12 -6.92 -13.68
CA CYS A 30 0.32 -7.15 -13.51
C CYS A 30 0.75 -8.48 -14.16
N ALA A 31 0.01 -9.55 -13.93
CA ALA A 31 0.28 -10.86 -14.54
C ALA A 31 0.22 -10.80 -16.08
N ALA A 32 -0.81 -10.17 -16.65
CA ALA A 32 -0.98 -10.05 -18.10
C ALA A 32 0.17 -9.29 -18.77
N HIS A 33 0.78 -8.35 -18.07
CA HIS A 33 1.93 -7.57 -18.56
C HIS A 33 3.29 -8.12 -18.10
N GLY A 34 3.32 -9.22 -17.34
CA GLY A 34 4.56 -9.81 -16.82
C GLY A 34 5.31 -8.85 -15.88
N ILE A 35 4.57 -8.13 -15.03
CA ILE A 35 5.09 -7.25 -13.99
C ILE A 35 5.04 -8.02 -12.67
N ASP A 36 6.18 -8.42 -12.14
CA ASP A 36 6.26 -9.23 -10.92
C ASP A 36 6.11 -8.38 -9.64
N GLN A 37 6.57 -7.13 -9.68
CA GLN A 37 6.53 -6.25 -8.53
C GLN A 37 6.40 -4.79 -8.96
N ALA A 38 5.69 -4.00 -8.15
CA ALA A 38 5.38 -2.62 -8.52
C ALA A 38 5.04 -1.74 -7.30
N VAL A 39 5.04 -0.43 -7.53
CA VAL A 39 4.46 0.57 -6.64
C VAL A 39 3.18 1.11 -7.28
N VAL A 40 2.09 1.14 -6.53
CA VAL A 40 0.87 1.83 -6.92
C VAL A 40 1.04 3.31 -6.60
N VAL A 41 1.30 4.10 -7.64
CA VAL A 41 1.64 5.54 -7.52
C VAL A 41 0.42 6.36 -7.19
N THR A 42 -0.66 6.09 -7.90
CA THR A 42 -1.96 6.71 -7.66
C THR A 42 -3.07 5.72 -7.93
N PHE A 43 -4.12 5.87 -7.21
CA PHE A 43 -5.34 5.10 -7.28
C PHE A 43 -6.47 6.04 -6.89
N SER A 44 -7.44 6.20 -7.76
CA SER A 44 -8.61 7.03 -7.47
C SER A 44 -9.84 6.44 -8.14
N GLY A 45 -10.96 6.54 -7.45
CA GLY A 45 -12.21 6.05 -8.02
C GLY A 45 -13.37 6.00 -7.06
N ALA A 46 -14.45 5.38 -7.54
CA ALA A 46 -15.68 5.19 -6.80
C ALA A 46 -15.94 3.70 -6.57
N PHE A 47 -16.41 3.38 -5.37
CA PHE A 47 -16.63 2.01 -4.93
C PHE A 47 -18.08 1.80 -4.51
N ARG A 48 -18.67 0.67 -4.93
CA ARG A 48 -19.98 0.25 -4.47
C ARG A 48 -19.91 -0.30 -3.07
N THR A 49 -18.92 -1.13 -2.80
CA THR A 49 -18.56 -1.64 -1.48
C THR A 49 -17.05 -1.63 -1.32
N ALA A 50 -16.56 -1.40 -0.11
CA ALA A 50 -15.17 -1.59 0.25
C ALA A 50 -15.07 -2.17 1.66
N HIS A 51 -14.17 -3.12 1.85
CA HIS A 51 -13.83 -3.71 3.15
C HIS A 51 -12.44 -3.26 3.55
N LEU A 52 -12.34 -2.64 4.71
CA LEU A 52 -11.10 -2.08 5.23
C LEU A 52 -10.77 -2.67 6.59
N ILE A 53 -9.50 -2.85 6.90
CA ILE A 53 -9.06 -2.91 8.29
C ILE A 53 -8.98 -1.47 8.78
N ALA A 54 -10.05 -1.05 9.46
CA ALA A 54 -10.18 0.27 10.05
C ALA A 54 -11.05 0.15 11.28
N GLY A 55 -10.56 0.58 12.43
CA GLY A 55 -11.34 0.62 13.66
C GLY A 55 -12.34 1.79 13.63
N THR A 56 -13.56 1.54 14.07
CA THR A 56 -14.57 2.56 14.30
C THR A 56 -14.58 3.03 15.76
N GLU A 57 -13.93 2.28 16.64
CA GLU A 57 -13.77 2.53 18.06
C GLU A 57 -12.29 2.51 18.46
N THR A 58 -11.99 3.09 19.61
CA THR A 58 -10.64 3.01 20.18
C THR A 58 -10.37 1.57 20.62
N PRO A 59 -9.33 0.90 20.14
CA PRO A 59 -8.99 -0.46 20.54
C PRO A 59 -8.55 -0.49 22.02
N ASP A 60 -8.75 -1.62 22.67
CA ASP A 60 -8.29 -1.85 24.06
C ASP A 60 -6.76 -1.73 24.19
N ASP A 61 -6.04 -2.21 23.17
CA ASP A 61 -4.59 -2.08 23.06
C ASP A 61 -4.21 -1.53 21.69
N PRO A 62 -3.81 -0.24 21.60
CA PRO A 62 -3.45 0.39 20.34
C PRO A 62 -2.12 -0.11 19.76
N GLU A 63 -1.31 -0.85 20.52
CA GLU A 63 -0.05 -1.44 20.04
C GLU A 63 -0.28 -2.71 19.22
N LEU A 64 -1.47 -3.31 19.31
CA LEU A 64 -1.81 -4.48 18.52
C LEU A 64 -2.41 -4.09 17.16
N PRO A 65 -2.17 -4.91 16.11
CA PRO A 65 -2.81 -4.70 14.83
C PRO A 65 -4.35 -4.74 14.95
N LEU A 66 -5.02 -3.79 14.30
CA LEU A 66 -6.47 -3.82 14.20
C LEU A 66 -6.89 -5.08 13.44
N GLY A 67 -7.82 -5.82 14.01
CA GLY A 67 -8.44 -6.99 13.39
C GLY A 67 -9.87 -6.75 12.90
N GLU A 68 -10.41 -5.57 13.17
CA GLU A 68 -11.80 -5.24 12.83
C GLU A 68 -11.90 -4.89 11.33
N VAL A 69 -12.85 -5.53 10.67
CA VAL A 69 -13.19 -5.22 9.28
C VAL A 69 -14.39 -4.30 9.25
N THR A 70 -14.20 -3.13 8.67
CA THR A 70 -15.28 -2.17 8.43
C THR A 70 -15.70 -2.26 6.98
N GLU A 71 -16.98 -2.53 6.75
CA GLU A 71 -17.61 -2.44 5.43
C GLU A 71 -18.21 -1.05 5.23
N VAL A 72 -17.87 -0.44 4.11
CA VAL A 72 -18.40 0.86 3.70
C VAL A 72 -18.98 0.76 2.29
N ALA A 73 -20.11 1.41 2.08
CA ALA A 73 -20.80 1.39 0.80
C ALA A 73 -20.85 2.78 0.16
N TYR A 74 -20.83 2.81 -1.17
CA TYR A 74 -20.94 4.01 -1.98
C TYR A 74 -19.97 5.11 -1.55
N THR A 75 -18.70 4.85 -1.78
CA THR A 75 -17.59 5.75 -1.43
C THR A 75 -16.86 6.22 -2.68
N GLU A 76 -16.12 7.31 -2.53
CA GLU A 76 -15.09 7.75 -3.48
C GLU A 76 -13.82 8.04 -2.71
N GLY A 77 -12.67 7.79 -3.36
CA GLY A 77 -11.42 8.03 -2.66
C GLY A 77 -10.16 7.76 -3.45
N ILE A 78 -9.08 7.78 -2.71
CA ILE A 78 -7.72 7.61 -3.22
C ILE A 78 -6.98 6.56 -2.41
N GLY A 79 -5.89 6.06 -2.96
CA GLY A 79 -5.02 5.12 -2.27
C GLY A 79 -3.66 4.98 -2.93
N SER A 80 -2.82 4.20 -2.29
CA SER A 80 -1.51 3.81 -2.78
C SER A 80 -1.06 2.52 -2.13
N GLY A 81 0.04 1.96 -2.62
CA GLY A 81 0.58 0.74 -2.04
C GLY A 81 1.66 0.09 -2.88
N THR A 82 1.78 -1.22 -2.71
CA THR A 82 2.79 -2.01 -3.41
C THR A 82 2.22 -3.34 -3.87
N ILE A 83 2.80 -3.87 -4.93
CA ILE A 83 2.51 -5.21 -5.45
C ILE A 83 3.80 -5.99 -5.36
N THR A 84 3.74 -7.17 -4.76
CA THR A 84 4.87 -8.11 -4.67
C THR A 84 4.43 -9.48 -5.18
N ARG A 85 5.39 -10.30 -5.60
CA ARG A 85 5.11 -11.66 -6.02
C ARG A 85 5.50 -12.66 -4.91
N GLU A 86 4.62 -13.62 -4.65
CA GLU A 86 4.85 -14.75 -3.75
C GLU A 86 4.55 -16.05 -4.50
N GLY A 87 5.61 -16.75 -4.91
CA GLY A 87 5.45 -17.90 -5.81
C GLY A 87 4.84 -17.45 -7.15
N ASP A 88 3.68 -17.99 -7.50
CA ASP A 88 2.97 -17.65 -8.73
C ASP A 88 1.88 -16.59 -8.54
N GLU A 89 1.69 -16.08 -7.32
CA GLU A 89 0.63 -15.13 -7.00
C GLU A 89 1.16 -13.71 -6.79
N HIS A 90 0.42 -12.73 -7.31
CA HIS A 90 0.64 -11.32 -6.97
C HIS A 90 -0.09 -10.99 -5.67
N ARG A 91 0.64 -10.34 -4.76
CA ARG A 91 0.11 -9.82 -3.49
C ARG A 91 -0.02 -8.31 -3.59
N VAL A 92 -1.25 -7.85 -3.76
CA VAL A 92 -1.58 -6.43 -3.78
C VAL A 92 -1.80 -5.96 -2.35
N HIS A 93 -1.10 -4.91 -1.95
CA HIS A 93 -1.23 -4.28 -0.64
C HIS A 93 -1.52 -2.81 -0.83
N LEU A 94 -2.74 -2.40 -0.53
CA LEU A 94 -3.20 -1.02 -0.66
C LEU A 94 -3.69 -0.48 0.68
N HIS A 95 -3.39 0.79 0.91
CA HIS A 95 -4.09 1.61 1.88
C HIS A 95 -4.89 2.67 1.13
N VAL A 96 -6.08 2.95 1.63
CA VAL A 96 -7.03 3.86 1.00
C VAL A 96 -7.60 4.86 2.00
N ALA A 97 -8.04 6.00 1.48
CA ALA A 97 -8.88 6.96 2.19
C ALA A 97 -10.14 7.19 1.37
N LEU A 98 -11.28 6.82 1.92
CA LEU A 98 -12.58 6.78 1.25
C LEU A 98 -13.57 7.70 1.94
N GLY A 99 -14.14 8.63 1.20
CA GLY A 99 -15.24 9.47 1.66
C GLY A 99 -16.59 8.82 1.36
N ALA A 100 -17.46 8.70 2.34
CA ALA A 100 -18.80 8.20 2.15
C ALA A 100 -19.65 9.21 1.36
N LYS A 101 -20.44 8.72 0.40
CA LYS A 101 -21.39 9.54 -0.38
C LYS A 101 -22.66 9.89 0.38
N ASP A 102 -22.77 9.42 1.61
CA ASP A 102 -23.87 9.83 2.46
C ASP A 102 -23.73 11.30 2.90
N ARG A 103 -24.70 11.78 3.63
CA ARG A 103 -24.72 13.17 4.10
C ARG A 103 -23.86 13.44 5.33
N SER A 104 -23.17 12.41 5.84
CA SER A 104 -22.36 12.54 7.06
C SER A 104 -21.04 13.25 6.82
N GLY A 105 -20.49 13.16 5.60
CA GLY A 105 -19.13 13.58 5.31
C GLY A 105 -18.09 12.69 6.00
N ALA A 106 -18.49 11.51 6.45
CA ALA A 106 -17.57 10.57 7.08
C ALA A 106 -16.51 10.09 6.06
N ALA A 107 -15.31 9.87 6.55
CA ALA A 107 -14.23 9.28 5.79
C ALA A 107 -13.64 8.11 6.57
N TYR A 108 -13.24 7.08 5.84
CA TYR A 108 -12.65 5.86 6.37
C TYR A 108 -11.28 5.68 5.72
N ALA A 109 -10.28 5.34 6.52
CA ALA A 109 -8.94 5.07 6.01
C ALA A 109 -8.40 3.79 6.64
N GLY A 110 -7.73 2.97 5.84
CA GLY A 110 -7.16 1.73 6.32
C GLY A 110 -6.62 0.83 5.22
N HIS A 111 -6.25 -0.36 5.64
CA HIS A 111 -5.79 -1.42 4.75
C HIS A 111 -6.98 -1.99 3.97
N LEU A 112 -6.87 -1.98 2.64
CA LEU A 112 -7.93 -2.49 1.76
C LEU A 112 -7.87 -4.01 1.68
N LEU A 113 -9.01 -4.65 1.96
CA LEU A 113 -9.20 -6.09 1.83
C LEU A 113 -9.99 -6.48 0.60
N HIS A 114 -10.91 -5.61 0.17
CA HIS A 114 -11.77 -5.81 -0.97
C HIS A 114 -12.39 -4.48 -1.40
N ALA A 115 -12.59 -4.27 -2.69
CA ALA A 115 -13.42 -3.16 -3.18
C ALA A 115 -14.02 -3.48 -4.55
N GLU A 116 -15.34 -3.28 -4.68
CA GLU A 116 -16.06 -3.38 -5.95
C GLU A 116 -16.17 -2.00 -6.59
N THR A 117 -15.69 -1.87 -7.82
CA THR A 117 -15.77 -0.63 -8.61
C THR A 117 -17.23 -0.23 -8.88
N HIS A 118 -17.57 1.04 -8.62
CA HIS A 118 -18.92 1.57 -8.88
C HIS A 118 -19.05 2.18 -10.27
N TYR A 119 -18.29 3.23 -10.57
CA TYR A 119 -18.29 3.91 -11.87
C TYR A 119 -17.00 3.59 -12.63
N VAL A 120 -15.89 3.96 -12.05
CA VAL A 120 -14.55 3.81 -12.59
C VAL A 120 -13.54 3.84 -11.45
N VAL A 121 -12.45 3.13 -11.61
CA VAL A 121 -11.25 3.27 -10.81
C VAL A 121 -10.05 3.40 -11.76
N GLU A 122 -9.25 4.43 -11.58
CA GLU A 122 -8.07 4.71 -12.37
C GLU A 122 -6.82 4.55 -11.52
N ILE A 123 -5.87 3.76 -12.02
CA ILE A 123 -4.69 3.35 -11.25
C ILE A 123 -3.45 3.50 -12.11
N VAL A 124 -2.42 4.13 -11.56
CA VAL A 124 -1.09 4.15 -12.17
C VAL A 124 -0.15 3.28 -11.35
N VAL A 125 0.49 2.35 -12.04
CA VAL A 125 1.43 1.39 -11.46
C VAL A 125 2.80 1.59 -12.10
N ASP A 126 3.84 1.77 -11.28
CA ASP A 126 5.23 1.78 -11.71
C ASP A 126 5.88 0.42 -11.40
N GLU A 127 6.30 -0.28 -12.43
CA GLU A 127 7.09 -1.51 -12.31
C GLU A 127 8.42 -1.21 -11.60
N VAL A 128 8.79 -2.08 -10.67
CA VAL A 128 10.10 -2.03 -9.99
C VAL A 128 10.95 -3.17 -10.51
N LEU A 129 12.06 -2.87 -11.18
CA LEU A 129 13.00 -3.87 -11.71
C LEU A 129 14.01 -4.30 -10.63
N ALA A 130 14.38 -3.38 -9.75
CA ALA A 130 15.26 -3.62 -8.61
C ALA A 130 14.99 -2.56 -7.53
N PRO A 131 15.23 -2.89 -6.26
CA PRO A 131 15.58 -4.18 -5.68
C PRO A 131 14.43 -5.20 -5.76
N ALA A 132 14.69 -6.48 -5.47
CA ALA A 132 13.64 -7.48 -5.33
C ALA A 132 12.81 -7.19 -4.07
N LEU A 133 11.49 -7.04 -4.25
CA LEU A 133 10.55 -6.73 -3.19
C LEU A 133 9.88 -8.01 -2.67
N ARG A 134 9.75 -8.12 -1.35
CA ARG A 134 9.03 -9.21 -0.70
C ARG A 134 8.35 -8.73 0.57
N ARG A 135 7.44 -9.54 1.12
CA ARG A 135 6.79 -9.25 2.40
C ARG A 135 7.08 -10.35 3.39
N GLU A 136 7.56 -9.98 4.57
CA GLU A 136 7.90 -10.90 5.64
C GLU A 136 7.23 -10.48 6.95
N ALA A 137 6.80 -11.47 7.75
CA ALA A 137 6.32 -11.21 9.09
C ALA A 137 7.46 -10.65 9.94
N HIS A 138 7.20 -9.57 10.66
CA HIS A 138 8.22 -8.95 11.51
C HIS A 138 7.83 -9.09 12.99
N PRO A 139 8.73 -9.61 13.83
CA PRO A 139 8.41 -9.85 15.25
C PRO A 139 7.96 -8.60 16.01
N GLU A 140 8.63 -7.46 15.75
CA GLU A 140 8.34 -6.19 16.43
C GLU A 140 7.08 -5.48 15.91
N SER A 141 6.44 -6.01 14.86
CA SER A 141 5.16 -5.52 14.34
C SER A 141 4.03 -6.50 14.56
N SER A 142 4.07 -7.26 15.65
CA SER A 142 3.04 -8.22 16.04
C SER A 142 2.67 -9.21 14.92
N GLY A 143 3.67 -9.58 14.08
CA GLY A 143 3.49 -10.50 12.96
C GLY A 143 2.94 -9.86 11.69
N VAL A 144 2.67 -8.56 11.67
CA VAL A 144 2.31 -7.85 10.44
C VAL A 144 3.44 -7.98 9.42
N ARG A 145 3.08 -8.31 8.19
CA ARG A 145 4.03 -8.49 7.09
C ARG A 145 4.47 -7.13 6.55
N ILE A 146 5.74 -6.81 6.76
CA ILE A 146 6.36 -5.58 6.28
C ILE A 146 6.99 -5.78 4.91
N LEU A 147 7.16 -4.69 4.16
CA LEU A 147 7.91 -4.68 2.92
C LEU A 147 9.40 -4.86 3.22
N CYS A 148 10.01 -5.85 2.59
CA CYS A 148 11.45 -6.11 2.62
C CYS A 148 12.01 -6.08 1.21
N PHE A 149 13.27 -5.74 1.08
CA PHE A 149 13.99 -5.77 -0.19
C PHE A 149 15.45 -6.18 0.06
N ASP A 150 16.06 -6.82 -0.94
CA ASP A 150 17.47 -7.20 -0.89
C ASP A 150 18.28 -6.05 -1.50
N ASP A 151 18.76 -5.18 -0.65
CA ASP A 151 19.40 -3.95 -1.04
C ASP A 151 20.93 -4.03 -1.08
N GLY A 152 21.53 -5.11 -0.57
CA GLY A 152 22.98 -5.17 -0.40
C GLY A 152 23.56 -4.01 0.42
N SER A 153 22.69 -3.12 0.92
CA SER A 153 23.08 -1.96 1.72
C SER A 153 23.23 -2.36 3.18
N PRO A 154 24.19 -1.78 3.89
CA PRO A 154 24.27 -1.96 5.33
C PRO A 154 23.00 -1.40 5.98
N ASP A 155 22.45 -2.13 6.94
CA ASP A 155 21.30 -1.70 7.74
C ASP A 155 21.64 -0.33 8.39
N ILE A 156 21.03 0.74 7.88
CA ILE A 156 21.20 2.08 8.45
C ILE A 156 20.42 2.11 9.76
N ARG A 157 21.07 1.71 10.84
CA ARG A 157 20.48 1.80 12.17
C ARG A 157 20.32 3.26 12.56
N ALA A 158 19.28 3.55 13.34
CA ALA A 158 18.94 4.91 13.78
C ALA A 158 20.08 5.64 14.52
N ASP A 159 21.11 4.90 14.97
CA ASP A 159 22.28 5.46 15.66
C ASP A 159 23.24 6.22 14.73
N ASP A 160 23.27 5.89 13.43
CA ASP A 160 24.16 6.57 12.47
C ASP A 160 23.58 7.91 11.97
N ALA A 161 22.27 8.12 12.08
CA ALA A 161 21.64 9.38 11.68
C ALA A 161 21.95 10.54 12.66
N ARG A 162 22.31 10.25 13.90
CA ARG A 162 22.66 11.27 14.92
C ARG A 162 24.11 11.73 14.86
N ALA A 163 24.98 10.97 14.19
CA ALA A 163 26.40 11.33 14.09
C ALA A 163 26.67 12.44 13.07
N ASN A 164 25.80 12.67 12.10
CA ASN A 164 25.97 13.69 11.07
C ASN A 164 25.47 15.09 11.47
N ASP A 165 24.69 15.20 12.54
CA ASP A 165 24.18 16.52 12.99
C ASP A 165 25.08 17.25 13.99
N ALA A 166 26.15 16.58 14.45
CA ALA A 166 27.09 17.15 15.41
C ALA A 166 28.30 17.90 14.77
N GLY A 167 28.35 18.00 13.44
CA GLY A 167 29.49 18.52 12.68
C GLY A 167 29.41 19.96 12.18
N VAL A 168 28.30 20.68 12.40
CA VAL A 168 28.15 22.08 11.93
C VAL A 168 27.89 23.01 13.11
N SER A 169 28.89 23.18 13.97
CA SER A 169 28.98 24.35 14.84
C SER A 169 30.44 24.76 15.01
N GLY A 170 30.84 25.84 14.38
CA GLY A 170 32.05 26.54 14.75
C GLY A 170 32.93 27.00 13.58
N GLY A 171 32.77 28.23 13.19
CA GLY A 171 33.75 28.94 12.32
C GLY A 171 33.25 30.34 11.97
N ARG A 172 33.68 31.27 12.71
CA ARG A 172 33.45 32.74 12.67
C ARG A 172 33.62 33.35 11.29
#